data_22dab29533bd21a4b83dc5528391893a
#
_entry.id   22dab29533bd21a4b83dc5528391893a
#
_cell.length_a   1.000
_cell.length_b   1.000
_cell.length_c   1.000
_cell.angle_alpha   90.00
_cell.angle_beta   90.00
_cell.angle_gamma   90.00
#
_symmetry.space_group_name_H-M   'P 1'
#
loop_
_entity.id
_entity.type
_entity.pdbx_description
1 polymer ?
#
loop_
_entity_poly.entity_id
_entity_poly.type
_entity_poly.pdbx_seq_one_letter_code
_entity_poly.pdbx_strand_id
1 'polypeptide(L)'
;VQITILYGNNHNYTSHAGGAVVWDSNAEDEWEETLTKTKFLQTDFQLIETGTDDWENHIQRMKKSAAALNFKWNSSIKNIKGTKRVLLNRDGSFEIQEKTFLPIISNKIRLGRKTNSANPFLYHKTTIRESAPDDIFDIIGINERGEITEGTFTNIAVQINGELYTPPVECGLLAGTFRAKLLEQGKIKEKVLYPSDLEKAEKIFCFNSVRKMVEVELCS
;
A
#
# COMPACT_ATOMS: atom_id res chain seq x y z
N VAL A 1 -8.43 10.27 19.39
CA VAL A 1 -6.95 10.11 19.41
C VAL A 1 -6.67 8.69 19.83
N GLN A 2 -6.07 7.92 18.93
CA GLN A 2 -5.72 6.53 19.21
C GLN A 2 -4.25 6.42 19.54
N ILE A 3 -3.94 5.71 20.62
CA ILE A 3 -2.57 5.45 21.04
C ILE A 3 -2.41 3.94 21.12
N THR A 4 -1.56 3.37 20.28
CA THR A 4 -1.01 2.03 20.49
C THR A 4 0.35 2.21 21.15
N ILE A 5 0.49 1.75 22.38
CA ILE A 5 1.75 1.85 23.12
C ILE A 5 2.32 0.44 23.25
N LEU A 6 3.55 0.26 22.80
CA LEU A 6 4.29 -0.98 22.94
C LEU A 6 5.35 -0.81 24.02
N TYR A 7 5.29 -1.62 25.07
CA TYR A 7 6.33 -1.68 26.11
C TYR A 7 7.01 -3.03 26.06
N GLY A 8 8.33 -3.08 26.16
CA GLY A 8 9.02 -4.35 26.24
C GLY A 8 10.47 -4.25 26.69
N ASN A 9 10.89 -5.30 27.37
CA ASN A 9 12.29 -5.60 27.64
C ASN A 9 12.55 -7.04 27.26
N ASN A 10 13.67 -7.31 26.55
CA ASN A 10 14.20 -8.64 26.27
C ASN A 10 13.18 -9.66 25.74
N HIS A 11 12.50 -9.34 24.62
CA HIS A 11 11.56 -10.17 23.89
C HIS A 11 10.14 -10.32 24.47
N ASN A 12 9.84 -9.67 25.59
CA ASN A 12 8.46 -9.58 26.10
C ASN A 12 7.90 -8.19 25.83
N TYR A 13 6.82 -8.10 25.07
CA TYR A 13 6.14 -6.85 24.75
C TYR A 13 4.71 -6.86 25.29
N THR A 14 4.31 -5.79 25.93
CA THR A 14 2.91 -5.56 26.28
C THR A 14 2.36 -4.48 25.36
N SER A 15 1.28 -4.80 24.67
CA SER A 15 0.59 -3.87 23.78
C SER A 15 -0.75 -3.48 24.38
N HIS A 16 -1.01 -2.17 24.39
CA HIS A 16 -2.33 -1.63 24.66
C HIS A 16 -2.89 -1.06 23.37
N ALA A 17 -3.87 -1.71 22.80
CA ALA A 17 -4.64 -1.20 21.67
C ALA A 17 -6.02 -0.78 22.18
N GLY A 18 -6.40 0.46 21.91
CA GLY A 18 -7.72 0.98 22.27
C GLY A 18 -8.21 1.97 21.24
N GLY A 19 -9.53 2.06 21.07
CA GLY A 19 -10.23 3.09 20.32
C GLY A 19 -10.93 4.05 21.26
N ALA A 20 -11.21 5.27 20.82
CA ALA A 20 -12.17 6.14 21.50
C ALA A 20 -13.58 5.64 21.16
N VAL A 21 -14.26 5.05 22.13
CA VAL A 21 -15.68 4.70 21.98
C VAL A 21 -16.46 6.01 22.04
N VAL A 22 -17.15 6.35 20.96
CA VAL A 22 -18.11 7.44 20.89
C VAL A 22 -19.53 6.89 21.00
N TRP A 23 -20.49 7.77 21.24
CA TRP A 23 -21.88 7.37 21.55
C TRP A 23 -22.56 6.48 20.50
N ASP A 24 -22.11 6.57 19.26
CA ASP A 24 -22.60 5.82 18.07
C ASP A 24 -21.63 4.73 17.59
N SER A 25 -20.58 4.40 18.38
CA SER A 25 -19.68 3.29 18.07
C SER A 25 -20.41 1.95 18.14
N ASN A 26 -20.20 1.11 17.14
CA ASN A 26 -20.60 -0.29 17.16
C ASN A 26 -19.49 -1.14 17.77
N ALA A 27 -19.82 -1.97 18.74
CA ALA A 27 -18.84 -2.80 19.45
C ALA A 27 -18.09 -3.79 18.55
N GLU A 28 -18.75 -4.33 17.50
CA GLU A 28 -18.14 -5.19 16.50
C GLU A 28 -17.10 -4.43 15.66
N ASP A 29 -17.43 -3.24 15.19
CA ASP A 29 -16.54 -2.42 14.38
C ASP A 29 -15.29 -1.97 15.17
N GLU A 30 -15.46 -1.59 16.44
CA GLU A 30 -14.36 -1.23 17.36
C GLU A 30 -13.46 -2.44 17.66
N TRP A 31 -14.05 -3.62 17.78
CA TRP A 31 -13.30 -4.86 17.98
C TRP A 31 -12.50 -5.26 16.73
N GLU A 32 -13.09 -5.19 15.54
CA GLU A 32 -12.39 -5.44 14.28
C GLU A 32 -11.25 -4.43 14.05
N GLU A 33 -11.46 -3.17 14.40
CA GLU A 33 -10.43 -2.14 14.36
C GLU A 33 -9.26 -2.47 15.32
N THR A 34 -9.61 -2.89 16.55
CA THR A 34 -8.61 -3.31 17.54
C THR A 34 -7.83 -4.54 17.06
N LEU A 35 -8.50 -5.55 16.50
CA LEU A 35 -7.86 -6.73 15.92
C LEU A 35 -6.95 -6.34 14.74
N THR A 36 -7.37 -5.43 13.90
CA THR A 36 -6.56 -4.93 12.78
C THR A 36 -5.30 -4.22 13.26
N LYS A 37 -5.42 -3.42 14.33
CA LYS A 37 -4.26 -2.75 14.96
C LYS A 37 -3.30 -3.71 15.65
N THR A 38 -3.75 -4.88 16.08
CA THR A 38 -2.91 -5.87 16.75
C THR A 38 -2.37 -6.95 15.81
N LYS A 39 -2.87 -7.05 14.58
CA LYS A 39 -2.39 -8.03 13.57
C LYS A 39 -0.88 -8.00 13.38
N PHE A 40 -0.25 -6.84 13.44
CA PHE A 40 1.21 -6.72 13.31
C PHE A 40 2.00 -7.37 14.46
N LEU A 41 1.36 -7.56 15.61
CA LEU A 41 1.96 -8.21 16.78
C LEU A 41 1.89 -9.74 16.69
N GLN A 42 0.92 -10.25 15.94
CA GLN A 42 0.59 -11.67 15.87
C GLN A 42 1.07 -12.35 14.58
N THR A 43 1.43 -11.57 13.56
CA THR A 43 1.78 -12.10 12.24
C THR A 43 3.25 -11.85 11.94
N ASP A 44 4.01 -12.90 11.71
CA ASP A 44 5.32 -12.79 11.09
C ASP A 44 5.15 -12.26 9.67
N PHE A 45 5.65 -11.06 9.43
CA PHE A 45 5.64 -10.44 8.11
C PHE A 45 7.02 -9.90 7.75
N GLN A 46 7.23 -9.71 6.48
CA GLN A 46 8.45 -9.15 5.93
C GLN A 46 8.16 -7.80 5.28
N LEU A 47 9.15 -6.93 5.28
CA LEU A 47 9.16 -5.80 4.35
C LEU A 47 9.53 -6.32 2.97
N ILE A 48 8.87 -5.80 1.95
CA ILE A 48 9.04 -6.28 0.59
C ILE A 48 9.22 -5.11 -0.37
N GLU A 49 10.19 -5.23 -1.27
CA GLU A 49 10.32 -4.37 -2.44
C GLU A 49 10.39 -5.21 -3.71
N THR A 50 9.78 -4.69 -4.76
CA THR A 50 9.84 -5.32 -6.07
C THR A 50 10.00 -4.22 -7.12
N GLY A 51 11.04 -4.31 -7.92
CA GLY A 51 11.38 -3.30 -8.92
C GLY A 51 12.12 -3.88 -10.11
N THR A 52 12.21 -3.10 -11.17
CA THR A 52 12.98 -3.39 -12.39
C THR A 52 14.15 -2.41 -12.56
N ASP A 53 13.94 -1.21 -12.09
CA ASP A 53 14.84 -0.06 -12.15
C ASP A 53 14.66 0.80 -10.91
N ASP A 54 15.37 1.92 -10.81
CA ASP A 54 15.21 2.93 -9.76
C ASP A 54 15.29 2.34 -8.33
N TRP A 55 16.19 1.39 -8.13
CA TRP A 55 16.36 0.66 -6.89
C TRP A 55 16.73 1.56 -5.71
N GLU A 56 17.32 2.72 -5.95
CA GLU A 56 17.64 3.67 -4.88
C GLU A 56 16.36 4.09 -4.13
N ASN A 57 15.32 4.49 -4.85
CA ASN A 57 14.04 4.89 -4.25
C ASN A 57 13.32 3.71 -3.55
N HIS A 58 13.43 2.50 -4.09
CA HIS A 58 12.92 1.30 -3.45
C HIS A 58 13.62 1.02 -2.11
N ILE A 59 14.95 1.09 -2.09
CA ILE A 59 15.79 0.89 -0.89
C ILE A 59 15.49 1.96 0.16
N GLN A 60 15.38 3.22 -0.23
CA GLN A 60 15.06 4.33 0.68
C GLN A 60 13.67 4.14 1.31
N ARG A 61 12.66 3.71 0.53
CA ARG A 61 11.33 3.42 1.07
C ARG A 61 11.35 2.25 2.05
N MET A 62 12.03 1.14 1.71
CA MET A 62 12.20 0.01 2.62
C MET A 62 12.91 0.41 3.92
N LYS A 63 13.96 1.23 3.83
CA LYS A 63 14.69 1.73 4.99
C LYS A 63 13.81 2.59 5.90
N LYS A 64 12.97 3.47 5.33
CA LYS A 64 11.98 4.24 6.10
C LYS A 64 10.96 3.32 6.79
N SER A 65 10.48 2.30 6.07
CA SER A 65 9.57 1.31 6.65
C SER A 65 10.22 0.47 7.75
N ALA A 66 11.49 0.09 7.59
CA ALA A 66 12.25 -0.63 8.60
C ALA A 66 12.35 0.17 9.91
N ALA A 67 12.64 1.47 9.82
CA ALA A 67 12.67 2.35 10.98
C ALA A 67 11.29 2.49 11.64
N ALA A 68 10.23 2.68 10.85
CA ALA A 68 8.88 2.89 11.37
C ALA A 68 8.28 1.63 12.02
N LEU A 69 8.62 0.43 11.52
CA LEU A 69 8.07 -0.85 11.96
C LEU A 69 9.03 -1.67 12.83
N ASN A 70 10.11 -1.04 13.28
CA ASN A 70 11.12 -1.64 14.15
C ASN A 70 11.77 -2.92 13.58
N PHE A 71 12.18 -2.84 12.29
CA PHE A 71 13.02 -3.83 11.63
C PHE A 71 14.48 -3.40 11.70
N LYS A 72 15.38 -4.35 11.90
CA LYS A 72 16.82 -4.09 11.82
C LYS A 72 17.21 -3.88 10.36
N TRP A 73 17.74 -2.68 10.06
CA TRP A 73 18.21 -2.41 8.71
C TRP A 73 19.51 -3.15 8.39
N ASN A 74 19.60 -3.70 7.19
CA ASN A 74 20.81 -4.35 6.69
C ASN A 74 21.44 -3.52 5.56
N SER A 75 22.63 -2.95 5.82
CA SER A 75 23.36 -2.11 4.86
C SER A 75 23.88 -2.83 3.62
N SER A 76 23.83 -4.16 3.61
CA SER A 76 24.16 -4.97 2.43
C SER A 76 23.05 -4.94 1.36
N ILE A 77 21.87 -4.44 1.68
CA ILE A 77 20.80 -4.18 0.71
C ILE A 77 21.18 -2.94 -0.11
N LYS A 78 21.97 -3.15 -1.15
CA LYS A 78 22.48 -2.09 -2.05
C LYS A 78 22.88 -2.67 -3.41
N ASN A 79 23.07 -1.81 -4.39
CA ASN A 79 23.55 -2.18 -5.73
C ASN A 79 22.68 -3.22 -6.45
N ILE A 80 21.39 -3.21 -6.20
CA ILE A 80 20.43 -4.13 -6.81
C ILE A 80 20.19 -3.66 -8.25
N LYS A 81 20.16 -4.61 -9.19
CA LYS A 81 19.95 -4.34 -10.62
C LYS A 81 18.97 -5.36 -11.20
N GLY A 82 18.24 -4.93 -12.23
CA GLY A 82 17.30 -5.78 -12.93
C GLY A 82 16.02 -6.05 -12.14
N THR A 83 15.26 -7.01 -12.60
CA THR A 83 13.93 -7.34 -12.06
C THR A 83 14.08 -8.24 -10.85
N LYS A 84 13.99 -7.67 -9.67
CA LYS A 84 14.19 -8.37 -8.39
C LYS A 84 13.03 -8.14 -7.43
N ARG A 85 12.99 -9.02 -6.43
CA ARG A 85 12.21 -8.87 -5.21
C ARG A 85 13.16 -8.98 -4.02
N VAL A 86 13.08 -8.02 -3.11
CA VAL A 86 13.81 -8.01 -1.85
C VAL A 86 12.82 -8.23 -0.72
N LEU A 87 13.13 -9.16 0.15
CA LEU A 87 12.40 -9.47 1.37
C LEU A 87 13.32 -9.18 2.55
N LEU A 88 12.88 -8.40 3.52
CA LEU A 88 13.65 -8.09 4.74
C LEU A 88 12.88 -8.60 5.95
N ASN A 89 13.53 -9.43 6.75
CA ASN A 89 13.03 -9.93 8.02
C ASN A 89 13.28 -8.94 9.16
N ARG A 90 12.53 -9.09 10.24
CA ARG A 90 12.64 -8.21 11.41
C ARG A 90 14.03 -8.20 12.04
N ASP A 91 14.75 -9.30 12.02
CA ASP A 91 16.11 -9.46 12.55
C ASP A 91 17.21 -8.85 11.67
N GLY A 92 16.84 -8.36 10.46
CA GLY A 92 17.75 -7.80 9.47
C GLY A 92 18.30 -8.82 8.47
N SER A 93 17.94 -10.08 8.57
CA SER A 93 18.20 -11.04 7.50
C SER A 93 17.35 -10.69 6.28
N PHE A 94 17.87 -10.94 5.07
CA PHE A 94 17.17 -10.57 3.85
C PHE A 94 17.44 -11.58 2.73
N GLU A 95 16.54 -11.59 1.76
CA GLU A 95 16.61 -12.39 0.56
C GLU A 95 16.41 -11.50 -0.69
N ILE A 96 17.14 -11.78 -1.75
CA ILE A 96 16.96 -11.17 -3.07
C ILE A 96 16.59 -12.26 -4.06
N GLN A 97 15.40 -12.17 -4.62
CA GLN A 97 14.86 -13.13 -5.57
C GLN A 97 14.82 -12.53 -6.98
N GLU A 98 15.17 -13.32 -8.00
CA GLU A 98 14.83 -13.03 -9.40
C GLU A 98 13.29 -13.04 -9.54
N LYS A 99 12.75 -12.11 -10.32
CA LYS A 99 11.32 -12.08 -10.61
C LYS A 99 11.06 -12.00 -12.10
N THR A 100 10.15 -12.86 -12.53
CA THR A 100 9.52 -12.79 -13.85
C THR A 100 8.05 -12.47 -13.63
N PHE A 101 7.49 -11.59 -14.45
CA PHE A 101 6.08 -11.22 -14.34
C PHE A 101 5.31 -11.81 -15.51
N LEU A 102 4.23 -12.51 -15.19
CA LEU A 102 3.29 -13.00 -16.18
C LEU A 102 2.65 -11.83 -16.95
N PRO A 103 2.26 -12.04 -18.19
CA PRO A 103 1.47 -11.07 -18.96
C PRO A 103 0.22 -10.66 -18.19
N ILE A 104 -0.26 -9.45 -18.47
CA ILE A 104 -1.54 -8.97 -17.96
C ILE A 104 -2.64 -9.73 -18.71
N ILE A 105 -3.46 -10.47 -17.98
CA ILE A 105 -4.56 -11.29 -18.56
C ILE A 105 -5.91 -10.59 -18.48
N SER A 106 -6.02 -9.54 -17.68
CA SER A 106 -7.23 -8.73 -17.53
C SER A 106 -6.84 -7.27 -17.32
N ASN A 107 -7.63 -6.35 -17.88
CA ASN A 107 -7.54 -4.90 -17.59
C ASN A 107 -8.70 -4.42 -16.71
N LYS A 108 -9.50 -5.34 -16.17
CA LYS A 108 -10.68 -5.01 -15.36
C LYS A 108 -10.30 -4.75 -13.93
N ILE A 109 -10.82 -3.67 -13.37
CA ILE A 109 -10.76 -3.37 -11.93
C ILE A 109 -12.15 -3.32 -11.34
N ARG A 110 -12.24 -3.55 -10.04
CA ARG A 110 -13.49 -3.35 -9.30
C ARG A 110 -13.23 -2.55 -8.02
N LEU A 111 -14.23 -1.80 -7.59
CA LEU A 111 -14.26 -1.21 -6.26
C LEU A 111 -14.71 -2.26 -5.25
N GLY A 112 -14.22 -2.22 -4.02
CA GLY A 112 -14.78 -3.13 -3.02
C GLY A 112 -13.91 -3.41 -1.81
N ARG A 113 -12.63 -3.06 -1.81
CA ARG A 113 -11.80 -3.23 -0.62
C ARG A 113 -12.04 -2.06 0.34
N LYS A 114 -12.70 -2.34 1.48
CA LYS A 114 -12.80 -1.36 2.57
C LYS A 114 -11.43 -1.21 3.24
N THR A 115 -10.98 0.01 3.43
CA THR A 115 -9.73 0.34 4.11
C THR A 115 -10.00 1.37 5.21
N ASN A 116 -9.12 1.42 6.19
CA ASN A 116 -9.14 2.46 7.22
C ASN A 116 -7.81 3.22 7.16
N SER A 117 -7.85 4.52 6.89
CA SER A 117 -6.65 5.34 6.73
C SER A 117 -5.79 5.41 8.00
N ALA A 118 -6.33 5.05 9.15
CA ALA A 118 -5.55 4.91 10.39
C ALA A 118 -4.69 3.63 10.43
N ASN A 119 -4.88 2.69 9.49
CA ASN A 119 -4.09 1.46 9.46
C ASN A 119 -2.66 1.73 8.94
N PRO A 120 -1.61 1.60 9.78
CA PRO A 120 -0.23 1.92 9.39
C PRO A 120 0.30 1.02 8.27
N PHE A 121 -0.23 -0.19 8.09
CA PHE A 121 0.22 -1.11 7.04
C PHE A 121 -0.09 -0.62 5.62
N LEU A 122 -1.03 0.30 5.45
CA LEU A 122 -1.32 0.90 4.15
C LEU A 122 -0.13 1.72 3.62
N TYR A 123 0.65 2.31 4.52
CA TYR A 123 1.76 3.20 4.20
C TYR A 123 3.10 2.47 4.00
N HIS A 124 3.13 1.16 4.29
CA HIS A 124 4.33 0.34 4.22
C HIS A 124 4.12 -0.86 3.28
N LYS A 125 5.16 -1.18 2.50
CA LYS A 125 5.11 -2.33 1.61
C LYS A 125 5.54 -3.60 2.36
N THR A 126 4.56 -4.41 2.75
CA THR A 126 4.75 -5.63 3.54
C THR A 126 4.21 -6.85 2.82
N THR A 127 4.51 -8.04 3.33
CA THR A 127 3.93 -9.30 2.85
C THR A 127 2.48 -9.52 3.33
N ILE A 128 1.97 -8.68 4.24
CA ILE A 128 0.57 -8.69 4.66
C ILE A 128 -0.24 -7.87 3.63
N ARG A 129 -0.46 -8.41 2.46
CA ARG A 129 -1.32 -7.78 1.44
C ARG A 129 -2.25 -8.82 0.87
N GLU A 130 -3.48 -8.41 0.65
CA GLU A 130 -4.45 -9.19 -0.09
C GLU A 130 -4.00 -9.25 -1.56
N SER A 131 -4.36 -10.32 -2.24
CA SER A 131 -4.21 -10.47 -3.68
C SER A 131 -5.54 -10.25 -4.39
N ALA A 132 -5.51 -9.67 -5.56
CA ALA A 132 -6.68 -9.65 -6.43
C ALA A 132 -6.97 -11.07 -6.97
N PRO A 133 -8.25 -11.42 -7.23
CA PRO A 133 -8.60 -12.63 -7.96
C PRO A 133 -7.99 -12.65 -9.38
N ASP A 134 -7.77 -13.83 -9.93
CA ASP A 134 -7.07 -14.02 -11.20
C ASP A 134 -7.79 -13.42 -12.43
N ASP A 135 -9.11 -13.26 -12.35
CA ASP A 135 -9.96 -12.72 -13.42
C ASP A 135 -10.01 -11.18 -13.45
N ILE A 136 -9.44 -10.52 -12.46
CA ILE A 136 -9.44 -9.06 -12.29
C ILE A 136 -8.00 -8.56 -12.22
N PHE A 137 -7.74 -7.39 -12.80
CA PHE A 137 -6.42 -6.76 -12.72
C PHE A 137 -6.08 -6.33 -11.29
N ASP A 138 -7.01 -5.61 -10.65
CA ASP A 138 -6.82 -5.16 -9.26
C ASP A 138 -8.18 -4.83 -8.58
N ILE A 139 -8.19 -4.79 -7.26
CA ILE A 139 -9.33 -4.33 -6.46
C ILE A 139 -8.94 -3.01 -5.79
N ILE A 140 -9.69 -1.96 -6.11
CA ILE A 140 -9.44 -0.61 -5.61
C ILE A 140 -10.12 -0.42 -4.26
N GLY A 141 -9.36 0.10 -3.30
CA GLY A 141 -9.82 0.38 -1.95
C GLY A 141 -10.59 1.68 -1.84
N ILE A 142 -11.51 1.70 -0.86
CA ILE A 142 -12.26 2.88 -0.42
C ILE A 142 -12.06 2.98 1.09
N ASN A 143 -11.65 4.15 1.59
CA ASN A 143 -11.44 4.35 3.00
C ASN A 143 -12.74 4.68 3.75
N GLU A 144 -12.64 4.86 5.06
CA GLU A 144 -13.76 5.19 5.96
C GLU A 144 -14.45 6.52 5.65
N ARG A 145 -13.80 7.40 4.87
CA ARG A 145 -14.36 8.68 4.41
C ARG A 145 -15.01 8.58 3.02
N GLY A 146 -15.05 7.37 2.44
CA GLY A 146 -15.57 7.15 1.09
C GLY A 146 -14.60 7.54 -0.02
N GLU A 147 -13.34 7.83 0.29
CA GLU A 147 -12.31 8.25 -0.66
C GLU A 147 -11.62 7.03 -1.27
N ILE A 148 -11.31 7.13 -2.55
CA ILE A 148 -10.49 6.14 -3.27
C ILE A 148 -9.07 6.13 -2.68
N THR A 149 -8.50 4.94 -2.53
CA THR A 149 -7.14 4.76 -2.03
C THR A 149 -6.21 4.23 -3.12
N GLU A 150 -5.91 2.96 -3.10
CA GLU A 150 -5.06 2.27 -4.08
C GLU A 150 -5.59 0.86 -4.36
N GLY A 151 -5.02 0.18 -5.34
CA GLY A 151 -5.23 -1.24 -5.55
C GLY A 151 -4.51 -2.13 -4.53
N THR A 152 -4.68 -3.44 -4.64
CA THR A 152 -3.96 -4.40 -3.78
C THR A 152 -2.45 -4.36 -4.03
N PHE A 153 -2.03 -4.05 -5.26
CA PHE A 153 -0.61 -3.96 -5.64
C PHE A 153 -0.25 -2.75 -6.53
N THR A 154 -1.23 -1.90 -6.88
CA THR A 154 -1.03 -0.72 -7.73
C THR A 154 -1.50 0.56 -7.07
N ASN A 155 -0.90 1.70 -7.43
CA ASN A 155 -1.56 3.00 -7.27
C ASN A 155 -2.52 3.22 -8.43
N ILE A 156 -3.45 4.18 -8.31
CA ILE A 156 -4.44 4.51 -9.32
C ILE A 156 -4.33 5.97 -9.73
N ALA A 157 -4.65 6.27 -10.99
CA ALA A 157 -4.91 7.62 -11.45
C ALA A 157 -6.12 7.63 -12.40
N VAL A 158 -6.83 8.74 -12.40
CA VAL A 158 -7.97 8.98 -13.29
C VAL A 158 -7.72 10.21 -14.16
N GLN A 159 -8.17 10.17 -15.39
CA GLN A 159 -8.14 11.32 -16.29
C GLN A 159 -9.47 12.07 -16.21
N ILE A 160 -9.39 13.35 -15.88
CA ILE A 160 -10.52 14.28 -15.79
C ILE A 160 -10.13 15.56 -16.50
N ASN A 161 -10.87 15.97 -17.51
CA ASN A 161 -10.61 17.14 -18.34
C ASN A 161 -9.17 17.16 -18.93
N GLY A 162 -8.70 15.99 -19.38
CA GLY A 162 -7.39 15.82 -19.97
C GLY A 162 -6.23 15.76 -18.96
N GLU A 163 -6.45 16.00 -17.67
CA GLU A 163 -5.43 15.93 -16.62
C GLU A 163 -5.53 14.63 -15.81
N LEU A 164 -4.39 14.10 -15.35
CA LEU A 164 -4.33 12.87 -14.53
C LEU A 164 -4.24 13.21 -13.04
N TYR A 165 -5.14 12.64 -12.26
CA TYR A 165 -5.20 12.80 -10.81
C TYR A 165 -5.05 11.46 -10.10
N THR A 166 -4.32 11.46 -8.97
CA THR A 166 -4.10 10.32 -8.07
C THR A 166 -4.46 10.70 -6.65
N PRO A 167 -5.01 9.80 -5.82
CA PRO A 167 -5.30 10.13 -4.44
C PRO A 167 -4.03 10.52 -3.67
N PRO A 168 -4.09 11.50 -2.73
CA PRO A 168 -3.02 11.79 -1.81
C PRO A 168 -2.77 10.64 -0.83
N VAL A 169 -1.56 10.58 -0.28
CA VAL A 169 -1.15 9.47 0.61
C VAL A 169 -2.04 9.38 1.84
N GLU A 170 -2.54 10.50 2.34
CA GLU A 170 -3.41 10.63 3.51
C GLU A 170 -4.76 9.92 3.35
N CYS A 171 -5.14 9.54 2.14
CA CYS A 171 -6.30 8.68 1.90
C CYS A 171 -6.07 7.23 2.38
N GLY A 172 -4.83 6.86 2.73
CA GLY A 172 -4.48 5.52 3.19
C GLY A 172 -3.94 4.64 2.06
N LEU A 173 -2.80 5.02 1.51
CA LEU A 173 -2.16 4.28 0.42
C LEU A 173 -0.63 4.32 0.51
N LEU A 174 0.00 3.37 -0.17
CA LEU A 174 1.44 3.32 -0.28
C LEU A 174 1.96 4.45 -1.17
N ALA A 175 2.95 5.21 -0.68
CA ALA A 175 3.70 6.14 -1.51
C ALA A 175 4.57 5.37 -2.52
N GLY A 176 3.99 5.03 -3.68
CA GLY A 176 4.65 4.26 -4.74
C GLY A 176 5.86 4.99 -5.31
N THR A 177 6.97 4.29 -5.58
CA THR A 177 8.17 4.91 -6.17
C THR A 177 7.89 5.45 -7.58
N PHE A 178 7.11 4.73 -8.36
CA PHE A 178 6.69 5.19 -9.68
C PHE A 178 5.67 6.34 -9.59
N ARG A 179 4.78 6.34 -8.58
CA ARG A 179 3.89 7.46 -8.27
C ARG A 179 4.70 8.73 -7.97
N ALA A 180 5.69 8.64 -7.09
CA ALA A 180 6.55 9.77 -6.75
C ALA A 180 7.23 10.36 -8.00
N LYS A 181 7.77 9.51 -8.87
CA LYS A 181 8.37 9.92 -10.15
C LYS A 181 7.37 10.64 -11.07
N LEU A 182 6.14 10.16 -11.18
CA LEU A 182 5.12 10.81 -12.02
C LEU A 182 4.69 12.17 -11.45
N LEU A 183 4.59 12.31 -10.13
CA LEU A 183 4.32 13.58 -9.45
C LEU A 183 5.47 14.57 -9.67
N GLU A 184 6.71 14.16 -9.48
CA GLU A 184 7.90 14.99 -9.69
C GLU A 184 7.98 15.49 -11.14
N GLN A 185 7.60 14.66 -12.11
CA GLN A 185 7.54 15.02 -13.53
C GLN A 185 6.31 15.87 -13.90
N GLY A 186 5.41 16.16 -12.96
CA GLY A 186 4.16 16.88 -13.22
C GLY A 186 3.18 16.12 -14.13
N LYS A 187 3.37 14.80 -14.30
CA LYS A 187 2.49 13.96 -15.14
C LYS A 187 1.18 13.59 -14.48
N ILE A 188 1.16 13.58 -13.16
CA ILE A 188 -0.06 13.40 -12.36
C ILE A 188 -0.09 14.46 -11.27
N LYS A 189 -1.29 14.77 -10.78
CA LYS A 189 -1.53 15.71 -9.67
C LYS A 189 -2.27 14.99 -8.54
N GLU A 190 -2.05 15.39 -7.30
CA GLU A 190 -2.84 14.87 -6.19
C GLU A 190 -4.21 15.53 -6.12
N LYS A 191 -5.23 14.69 -5.94
CA LYS A 191 -6.63 15.09 -5.70
C LYS A 191 -7.33 13.96 -4.96
N VAL A 192 -8.09 14.29 -3.92
CA VAL A 192 -9.01 13.32 -3.31
C VAL A 192 -10.03 12.88 -4.37
N LEU A 193 -10.15 11.58 -4.55
CA LEU A 193 -11.02 10.96 -5.54
C LEU A 193 -12.10 10.13 -4.83
N TYR A 194 -13.28 10.09 -5.42
CA TYR A 194 -14.43 9.33 -4.97
C TYR A 194 -14.87 8.32 -6.04
N PRO A 195 -15.67 7.30 -5.70
CA PRO A 195 -16.20 6.35 -6.70
C PRO A 195 -16.82 7.03 -7.92
N SER A 196 -17.55 8.13 -7.72
CA SER A 196 -18.16 8.90 -8.81
C SER A 196 -17.15 9.58 -9.75
N ASP A 197 -15.92 9.81 -9.31
CA ASP A 197 -14.86 10.33 -10.19
C ASP A 197 -14.38 9.23 -11.15
N LEU A 198 -14.33 7.96 -10.69
CA LEU A 198 -13.98 6.82 -11.54
C LEU A 198 -15.06 6.54 -12.59
N GLU A 199 -16.34 6.65 -12.22
CA GLU A 199 -17.47 6.47 -13.14
C GLU A 199 -17.51 7.52 -14.26
N LYS A 200 -17.02 8.72 -13.99
CA LYS A 200 -16.99 9.85 -14.91
C LYS A 200 -15.65 10.08 -15.59
N ALA A 201 -14.64 9.26 -15.23
CA ALA A 201 -13.29 9.43 -15.76
C ALA A 201 -13.24 9.16 -17.27
N GLU A 202 -12.49 9.96 -18.01
CA GLU A 202 -12.17 9.71 -19.41
C GLU A 202 -11.35 8.44 -19.58
N LYS A 203 -10.42 8.22 -18.64
CA LYS A 203 -9.56 7.03 -18.54
C LYS A 203 -9.19 6.76 -17.10
N ILE A 204 -8.96 5.49 -16.80
CA ILE A 204 -8.47 5.02 -15.50
C ILE A 204 -7.16 4.27 -15.73
N PHE A 205 -6.17 4.53 -14.89
CA PHE A 205 -4.88 3.87 -14.93
C PHE A 205 -4.54 3.27 -13.58
N CYS A 206 -4.13 2.02 -13.58
CA CYS A 206 -3.42 1.40 -12.47
C CYS A 206 -1.93 1.33 -12.78
N PHE A 207 -1.08 1.58 -11.78
CA PHE A 207 0.36 1.64 -12.03
C PHE A 207 1.22 1.28 -10.82
N ASN A 208 2.40 0.78 -11.11
CA ASN A 208 3.49 0.59 -10.14
C ASN A 208 4.85 0.62 -10.86
N SER A 209 5.94 0.46 -10.12
CA SER A 209 7.30 0.49 -10.70
C SER A 209 7.58 -0.61 -11.72
N VAL A 210 6.85 -1.72 -11.66
CA VAL A 210 7.04 -2.89 -12.52
C VAL A 210 6.17 -2.82 -13.77
N ARG A 211 4.85 -2.64 -13.58
CA ARG A 211 3.87 -2.64 -14.67
C ARG A 211 3.78 -1.31 -15.42
N LYS A 212 4.37 -0.23 -14.83
CA LYS A 212 4.22 1.14 -15.32
C LYS A 212 2.75 1.52 -15.39
N MET A 213 2.36 2.38 -16.32
CA MET A 213 0.96 2.77 -16.51
C MET A 213 0.21 1.70 -17.32
N VAL A 214 -0.87 1.19 -16.77
CA VAL A 214 -1.79 0.25 -17.42
C VAL A 214 -3.18 0.88 -17.45
N GLU A 215 -3.75 1.10 -18.63
CA GLU A 215 -5.11 1.55 -18.79
C GLU A 215 -6.06 0.42 -18.41
N VAL A 216 -7.03 0.71 -17.53
CA VAL A 216 -7.94 -0.29 -16.96
C VAL A 216 -9.39 0.16 -17.06
N GLU A 217 -10.31 -0.78 -16.93
CA GLU A 217 -11.75 -0.57 -17.02
C GLU A 217 -12.42 -0.91 -15.69
N LEU A 218 -13.26 0.00 -15.21
CA LEU A 218 -14.10 -0.27 -14.03
C LEU A 218 -15.22 -1.22 -14.44
N CYS A 219 -15.26 -2.40 -13.81
CA CYS A 219 -16.37 -3.31 -13.96
C CYS A 219 -17.37 -3.16 -12.80
N SER A 220 -18.63 -3.27 -13.16
CA SER A 220 -19.77 -3.30 -12.23
C SER A 220 -19.76 -4.54 -11.34
#